data_aec71d4da3c0b39ecb460ae98600cd27
#
_entry.id   aec71d4da3c0b39ecb460ae98600cd27
#
_cell.length_a   1.000
_cell.length_b   1.000
_cell.length_c   1.000
_cell.angle_alpha   90.00
_cell.angle_beta   90.00
_cell.angle_gamma   90.00
#
_symmetry.space_group_name_H-M   'P 1'
#
loop_
_entity.id
_entity.type
_entity.pdbx_description
1 polymer ?
#
loop_
_entity_poly.entity_id
_entity_poly.type
_entity_poly.pdbx_seq_one_letter_code
_entity_poly.pdbx_strand_id
1 'polypeptide(L)'
;MITLYSKDFTTEYGAISSLCEAFVEEERNGLFELSFIMLNTDSLFNYVKEENIVVVNANDTLLNQKFRIYMTRKLMNNRVEVYARHISFDLMYDYIDNVSFTNQSCEYALNQLFRNSNFSTHYKGYSDIVNAQNYSMSMANVLEAIGGKKGSIIDTFGTGAEILRDNENISVLNKRGYDNEVTIEYKKNLTGFELEEDTTDLVTRISPYAKYNDSETNEEIIVKADYVDSTLIANYSHPYIKSIDYSDKFKDSEIPTVSKLQDLARKEYKNNKVDIPKQNFKIEFIPLSKCVGYEGLRDKISLCDIVTIIDTRYNIKTQSKVIKTVFNVLKNRYESMELGEPRTSLGDVIGGGSNDPVVGPPGPQGPPGQDGSIGDFPNTLPSTPVLESFVYGFSNIELSWTFENKVYYSYELYGSKTKDFKPNTFDLIFEGQASTYMFQAKPNETWYFRVCAINTHGERTEFSNQATVNTTKIEDLSNYVENMAISEALIGTLSLDRGWIGTLKGNYIDARQLSVTDGNGKRTLDIDSFGNINLDPTVIKVGFNGINDSI
;
A
#
# COMPACT_ATOMS: atom_id res chain seq x y z
N MET A 1 -15.19 -11.92 4.55
CA MET A 1 -16.57 -11.45 4.25
C MET A 1 -16.66 -9.99 4.62
N ILE A 2 -17.32 -9.14 3.81
CA ILE A 2 -17.62 -7.74 4.15
C ILE A 2 -19.11 -7.64 4.45
N THR A 3 -19.46 -7.25 5.68
CA THR A 3 -20.84 -7.09 6.13
C THR A 3 -21.19 -5.61 6.23
N LEU A 4 -22.30 -5.20 5.66
CA LEU A 4 -22.75 -3.81 5.59
C LEU A 4 -23.76 -3.51 6.69
N TYR A 5 -23.58 -2.37 7.36
CA TYR A 5 -24.43 -1.84 8.43
C TYR A 5 -24.87 -0.40 8.13
N SER A 6 -25.93 0.02 8.80
CA SER A 6 -26.35 1.42 8.83
C SER A 6 -25.29 2.31 9.48
N LYS A 7 -25.35 3.63 9.20
CA LYS A 7 -24.41 4.65 9.69
C LYS A 7 -24.26 4.70 11.22
N ASP A 8 -25.30 4.31 11.94
CA ASP A 8 -25.37 4.25 13.40
C ASP A 8 -25.12 2.85 13.98
N PHE A 9 -24.77 1.90 13.10
CA PHE A 9 -24.49 0.50 13.45
C PHE A 9 -25.68 -0.24 14.08
N THR A 10 -26.92 0.23 13.90
CA THR A 10 -28.13 -0.37 14.50
C THR A 10 -28.78 -1.43 13.61
N THR A 11 -28.60 -1.34 12.29
CA THR A 11 -29.22 -2.22 11.31
C THR A 11 -28.15 -2.91 10.47
N GLU A 12 -28.14 -4.24 10.47
CA GLU A 12 -27.33 -5.05 9.55
C GLU A 12 -28.09 -5.22 8.24
N TYR A 13 -27.49 -4.79 7.13
CA TYR A 13 -28.05 -4.99 5.78
C TYR A 13 -27.67 -6.34 5.18
N GLY A 14 -26.57 -6.94 5.64
CA GLY A 14 -26.09 -8.24 5.21
C GLY A 14 -24.67 -8.21 4.61
N ALA A 15 -24.25 -9.33 4.07
CA ALA A 15 -22.94 -9.50 3.46
C ALA A 15 -22.98 -9.13 1.96
N ILE A 16 -21.98 -8.37 1.51
CA ILE A 16 -21.78 -8.05 0.10
C ILE A 16 -21.28 -9.31 -0.61
N SER A 17 -22.02 -9.79 -1.62
CA SER A 17 -21.76 -11.05 -2.31
C SER A 17 -20.97 -10.92 -3.62
N SER A 18 -20.95 -9.73 -4.22
CA SER A 18 -20.37 -9.48 -5.55
C SER A 18 -19.01 -8.77 -5.50
N LEU A 19 -18.19 -9.09 -4.48
CA LEU A 19 -16.87 -8.50 -4.32
C LEU A 19 -15.90 -9.00 -5.40
N CYS A 20 -15.27 -8.07 -6.10
CA CYS A 20 -14.23 -8.36 -7.09
C CYS A 20 -12.83 -8.24 -6.47
N GLU A 21 -12.64 -7.23 -5.63
CA GLU A 21 -11.38 -6.94 -4.94
C GLU A 21 -11.70 -6.37 -3.56
N ALA A 22 -10.87 -6.65 -2.57
CA ALA A 22 -10.99 -6.02 -1.26
C ALA A 22 -9.64 -6.03 -0.53
N PHE A 23 -9.17 -4.85 -0.15
CA PHE A 23 -7.89 -4.66 0.51
C PHE A 23 -8.04 -3.79 1.75
N VAL A 24 -7.39 -4.19 2.82
CA VAL A 24 -7.18 -3.34 4.00
C VAL A 24 -5.74 -2.91 4.03
N GLU A 25 -5.55 -1.61 4.02
CA GLU A 25 -4.26 -0.96 4.15
C GLU A 25 -4.11 -0.37 5.55
N GLU A 26 -3.05 -0.75 6.25
CA GLU A 26 -2.72 -0.20 7.57
C GLU A 26 -1.27 0.26 7.61
N GLU A 27 -1.06 1.52 7.99
CA GLU A 27 0.26 2.14 8.17
C GLU A 27 0.54 2.36 9.66
N ARG A 28 1.79 2.19 10.04
CA ARG A 28 2.27 2.50 11.39
C ARG A 28 2.01 3.96 11.72
N ASN A 29 1.17 4.21 12.73
CA ASN A 29 0.75 5.55 13.15
C ASN A 29 0.20 6.43 11.99
N GLY A 30 -0.35 5.80 10.96
CA GLY A 30 -0.81 6.46 9.74
C GLY A 30 -2.19 5.99 9.31
N LEU A 31 -2.34 5.76 8.02
CA LEU A 31 -3.59 5.34 7.38
C LEU A 31 -4.10 4.00 7.94
N PHE A 32 -5.41 3.83 7.99
CA PHE A 32 -6.09 2.56 8.21
C PHE A 32 -7.39 2.57 7.43
N GLU A 33 -7.36 1.96 6.25
CA GLU A 33 -8.40 2.10 5.23
C GLU A 33 -8.73 0.75 4.60
N LEU A 34 -10.01 0.56 4.32
CA LEU A 34 -10.53 -0.51 3.49
C LEU A 34 -10.91 0.06 2.12
N SER A 35 -10.41 -0.55 1.06
CA SER A 35 -10.88 -0.33 -0.30
C SER A 35 -11.42 -1.63 -0.88
N PHE A 36 -12.56 -1.57 -1.58
CA PHE A 36 -13.09 -2.74 -2.27
C PHE A 36 -13.84 -2.37 -3.55
N ILE A 37 -13.93 -3.33 -4.44
CA ILE A 37 -14.69 -3.22 -5.69
C ILE A 37 -15.82 -4.25 -5.66
N MET A 38 -17.03 -3.80 -5.96
CA MET A 38 -18.21 -4.66 -6.09
C MET A 38 -18.96 -4.39 -7.39
N LEU A 39 -19.89 -5.27 -7.75
CA LEU A 39 -20.76 -5.04 -8.90
C LEU A 39 -22.03 -4.28 -8.48
N ASN A 40 -22.52 -3.42 -9.36
CA ASN A 40 -23.78 -2.67 -9.13
C ASN A 40 -25.04 -3.56 -9.19
N THR A 41 -24.88 -4.83 -9.57
CA THR A 41 -25.96 -5.83 -9.56
C THR A 41 -26.18 -6.48 -8.20
N ASP A 42 -25.28 -6.21 -7.21
CA ASP A 42 -25.45 -6.69 -5.85
C ASP A 42 -26.75 -6.17 -5.23
N SER A 43 -27.47 -7.03 -4.50
CA SER A 43 -28.71 -6.67 -3.82
C SER A 43 -28.53 -5.55 -2.79
N LEU A 44 -27.34 -5.39 -2.26
CA LEU A 44 -26.98 -4.36 -1.29
C LEU A 44 -26.48 -3.06 -1.91
N PHE A 45 -26.35 -2.98 -3.24
CA PHE A 45 -25.80 -1.81 -3.93
C PHE A 45 -26.40 -0.48 -3.48
N ASN A 46 -27.73 -0.42 -3.30
CA ASN A 46 -28.43 0.81 -2.89
C ASN A 46 -28.13 1.23 -1.43
N TYR A 47 -27.59 0.34 -0.63
CA TYR A 47 -27.18 0.59 0.75
C TYR A 47 -25.67 0.86 0.88
N VAL A 48 -24.86 0.59 -0.14
CA VAL A 48 -23.43 0.95 -0.18
C VAL A 48 -23.31 2.43 -0.54
N LYS A 49 -23.26 3.26 0.48
CA LYS A 49 -23.21 4.72 0.37
C LYS A 49 -22.39 5.30 1.52
N GLU A 50 -22.00 6.55 1.36
CA GLU A 50 -21.26 7.31 2.35
C GLU A 50 -21.97 7.28 3.71
N GLU A 51 -21.22 7.36 4.80
CA GLU A 51 -21.61 7.26 6.22
C GLU A 51 -21.94 5.83 6.70
N ASN A 52 -22.40 4.91 5.86
CA ASN A 52 -22.65 3.54 6.28
C ASN A 52 -21.35 2.83 6.65
N ILE A 53 -21.49 1.82 7.52
CA ILE A 53 -20.34 1.09 8.09
C ILE A 53 -20.23 -0.28 7.43
N VAL A 54 -19.02 -0.67 7.12
CA VAL A 54 -18.67 -2.03 6.69
C VAL A 54 -17.78 -2.69 7.73
N VAL A 55 -18.04 -3.95 8.01
CA VAL A 55 -17.28 -4.77 8.97
C VAL A 55 -16.51 -5.84 8.23
N VAL A 56 -15.22 -5.95 8.55
CA VAL A 56 -14.31 -6.89 7.89
C VAL A 56 -13.18 -7.30 8.83
N ASN A 57 -12.58 -8.46 8.59
CA ASN A 57 -11.30 -8.80 9.22
C ASN A 57 -10.19 -8.02 8.52
N ALA A 58 -9.55 -7.12 9.24
CA ALA A 58 -8.50 -6.26 8.70
C ALA A 58 -7.18 -7.02 8.50
N ASN A 59 -6.96 -8.06 9.29
CA ASN A 59 -5.85 -9.01 9.18
C ASN A 59 -6.15 -10.26 10.04
N ASP A 60 -5.16 -11.12 10.25
CA ASP A 60 -5.30 -12.36 11.02
C ASP A 60 -5.56 -12.13 12.53
N THR A 61 -5.37 -10.92 13.05
CA THR A 61 -5.52 -10.58 14.47
C THR A 61 -6.61 -9.54 14.75
N LEU A 62 -6.78 -8.56 13.85
CA LEU A 62 -7.79 -7.53 13.93
C LEU A 62 -9.06 -7.98 13.20
N LEU A 63 -9.88 -8.74 13.92
CA LEU A 63 -11.12 -9.31 13.41
C LEU A 63 -12.29 -8.34 13.58
N ASN A 64 -13.28 -8.39 12.67
CA ASN A 64 -14.53 -7.63 12.73
C ASN A 64 -14.30 -6.12 12.92
N GLN A 65 -13.34 -5.56 12.21
CA GLN A 65 -13.03 -4.14 12.26
C GLN A 65 -14.08 -3.33 11.49
N LYS A 66 -14.47 -2.21 12.05
CA LYS A 66 -15.49 -1.29 11.51
C LYS A 66 -14.83 -0.22 10.67
N PHE A 67 -15.32 -0.04 9.45
CA PHE A 67 -14.87 1.01 8.54
C PHE A 67 -16.05 1.82 8.07
N ARG A 68 -15.99 3.15 8.16
CA ARG A 68 -17.00 4.09 7.66
C ARG A 68 -16.72 4.44 6.21
N ILE A 69 -17.68 4.19 5.34
CA ILE A 69 -17.61 4.56 3.92
C ILE A 69 -17.59 6.09 3.81
N TYR A 70 -16.54 6.62 3.18
CA TYR A 70 -16.42 8.07 2.94
C TYR A 70 -16.45 8.43 1.46
N MET A 71 -16.23 7.47 0.56
CA MET A 71 -16.26 7.70 -0.87
C MET A 71 -16.74 6.47 -1.63
N THR A 72 -17.62 6.69 -2.60
CA THR A 72 -18.03 5.69 -3.58
C THR A 72 -17.79 6.23 -5.00
N ARG A 73 -17.27 5.39 -5.89
CA ARG A 73 -16.95 5.74 -7.27
C ARG A 73 -17.56 4.73 -8.23
N LYS A 74 -18.52 5.17 -9.01
CA LYS A 74 -19.26 4.33 -9.97
C LYS A 74 -18.58 4.37 -11.32
N LEU A 75 -18.24 3.20 -11.85
CA LEU A 75 -17.55 3.05 -13.14
C LEU A 75 -18.51 2.58 -14.24
N MET A 76 -18.17 2.86 -15.50
CA MET A 76 -18.99 2.47 -16.66
C MET A 76 -19.15 0.95 -16.82
N ASN A 77 -18.24 0.15 -16.28
CA ASN A 77 -18.20 -1.32 -16.40
C ASN A 77 -19.01 -2.04 -15.30
N ASN A 78 -20.04 -1.41 -14.77
CA ASN A 78 -20.86 -1.91 -13.67
C ASN A 78 -20.13 -2.16 -12.35
N ARG A 79 -18.90 -1.70 -12.21
CA ARG A 79 -18.12 -1.78 -10.98
C ARG A 79 -18.35 -0.52 -10.13
N VAL A 80 -18.29 -0.72 -8.83
CA VAL A 80 -18.33 0.34 -7.83
C VAL A 80 -17.11 0.20 -6.94
N GLU A 81 -16.25 1.20 -6.95
CA GLU A 81 -15.13 1.33 -6.02
C GLU A 81 -15.63 1.99 -4.75
N VAL A 82 -15.29 1.43 -3.61
CA VAL A 82 -15.70 1.92 -2.30
C VAL A 82 -14.47 2.09 -1.42
N TYR A 83 -14.39 3.23 -0.77
CA TYR A 83 -13.32 3.56 0.16
C TYR A 83 -13.92 3.86 1.53
N ALA A 84 -13.37 3.22 2.56
CA ALA A 84 -13.88 3.32 3.92
C ALA A 84 -12.72 3.41 4.91
N ARG A 85 -12.72 4.43 5.77
CA ARG A 85 -11.73 4.59 6.83
C ARG A 85 -12.15 3.86 8.08
N HIS A 86 -11.16 3.30 8.79
CA HIS A 86 -11.39 2.68 10.08
C HIS A 86 -12.09 3.67 11.03
N ILE A 87 -13.02 3.17 11.85
CA ILE A 87 -13.88 4.01 12.71
C ILE A 87 -13.08 4.95 13.62
N SER A 88 -11.84 4.60 13.97
CA SER A 88 -10.96 5.48 14.74
C SER A 88 -10.70 6.85 14.09
N PHE A 89 -10.95 6.98 12.78
CA PHE A 89 -10.86 8.27 12.09
C PHE A 89 -12.06 9.18 12.35
N ASP A 90 -13.16 8.67 12.94
CA ASP A 90 -14.26 9.52 13.40
C ASP A 90 -13.76 10.53 14.47
N LEU A 91 -12.69 10.19 15.19
CA LEU A 91 -12.01 11.07 16.14
C LEU A 91 -11.44 12.37 15.54
N MET A 92 -11.26 12.43 14.19
CA MET A 92 -10.86 13.66 13.48
C MET A 92 -11.95 14.74 13.53
N TYR A 93 -13.20 14.33 13.66
CA TYR A 93 -14.37 15.20 13.63
C TYR A 93 -14.86 15.57 15.02
N ASP A 94 -14.23 15.01 16.07
CA ASP A 94 -14.52 15.37 17.45
C ASP A 94 -13.45 16.34 17.98
N TYR A 95 -13.84 17.23 18.85
CA TYR A 95 -13.06 18.39 19.24
C TYR A 95 -12.85 18.49 20.75
N ILE A 96 -11.68 18.98 21.15
CA ILE A 96 -11.28 19.22 22.52
C ILE A 96 -10.97 20.71 22.67
N ASP A 97 -11.69 21.40 23.55
CA ASP A 97 -11.42 22.79 23.88
C ASP A 97 -10.14 22.93 24.68
N ASN A 98 -10.03 22.21 25.79
CA ASN A 98 -8.85 22.20 26.64
C ASN A 98 -8.84 20.96 27.55
N VAL A 99 -7.71 20.26 27.58
CA VAL A 99 -7.43 19.19 28.53
C VAL A 99 -6.04 19.43 29.12
N SER A 100 -5.94 19.50 30.45
CA SER A 100 -4.67 19.68 31.15
C SER A 100 -4.64 18.88 32.45
N PHE A 101 -3.52 18.22 32.71
CA PHE A 101 -3.25 17.48 33.96
C PHE A 101 -1.75 17.35 34.21
N THR A 102 -1.38 17.02 35.43
CA THR A 102 0.02 16.91 35.87
C THR A 102 0.28 15.53 36.45
N ASN A 103 1.46 14.98 36.15
CA ASN A 103 1.98 13.73 36.70
C ASN A 103 1.00 12.54 36.58
N GLN A 104 0.47 12.33 35.38
CA GLN A 104 -0.47 11.24 35.08
C GLN A 104 0.12 10.27 34.04
N SER A 105 -0.45 9.05 33.97
CA SER A 105 -0.05 8.04 33.00
C SER A 105 -0.58 8.32 31.60
N CYS A 106 0.03 7.72 30.58
CA CYS A 106 -0.42 7.78 29.19
C CYS A 106 -1.86 7.27 29.05
N GLU A 107 -2.22 6.15 29.68
CA GLU A 107 -3.57 5.61 29.66
C GLU A 107 -4.60 6.58 30.26
N TYR A 108 -4.24 7.24 31.39
CA TYR A 108 -5.09 8.28 31.97
C TYR A 108 -5.30 9.42 30.97
N ALA A 109 -4.23 9.86 30.30
CA ALA A 109 -4.28 10.92 29.31
C ALA A 109 -5.25 10.59 28.17
N LEU A 110 -5.11 9.42 27.56
CA LEU A 110 -5.99 8.92 26.50
C LEU A 110 -7.47 8.94 26.93
N ASN A 111 -7.76 8.36 28.09
CA ASN A 111 -9.14 8.29 28.59
C ASN A 111 -9.70 9.67 28.95
N GLN A 112 -8.85 10.63 29.35
CA GLN A 112 -9.31 12.02 29.56
C GLN A 112 -9.61 12.73 28.25
N LEU A 113 -8.86 12.47 27.16
CA LEU A 113 -9.21 13.00 25.84
C LEU A 113 -10.62 12.56 25.44
N PHE A 114 -10.92 11.25 25.53
CA PHE A 114 -12.25 10.73 25.18
C PHE A 114 -13.37 11.26 26.07
N ARG A 115 -13.13 11.39 27.38
CA ARG A 115 -14.14 11.91 28.32
C ARG A 115 -14.44 13.39 28.11
N ASN A 116 -13.49 14.17 27.63
CA ASN A 116 -13.64 15.61 27.39
C ASN A 116 -13.98 15.95 25.92
N SER A 117 -14.21 14.94 25.09
CA SER A 117 -14.69 15.08 23.73
C SER A 117 -16.23 15.21 23.69
N ASN A 118 -16.79 15.63 22.54
CA ASN A 118 -18.22 15.85 22.42
C ASN A 118 -19.02 14.55 22.21
N PHE A 119 -18.50 13.60 21.42
CA PHE A 119 -19.23 12.37 21.10
C PHE A 119 -18.38 11.09 21.16
N SER A 120 -17.07 11.19 21.32
CA SER A 120 -16.16 10.03 21.38
C SER A 120 -16.02 9.42 22.78
N THR A 121 -16.94 9.72 23.69
CA THR A 121 -16.89 9.27 25.10
C THR A 121 -16.99 7.75 25.27
N HIS A 122 -17.40 7.03 24.23
CA HIS A 122 -17.49 5.57 24.21
C HIS A 122 -16.17 4.88 23.85
N TYR A 123 -15.18 5.63 23.32
CA TYR A 123 -13.84 5.12 23.07
C TYR A 123 -13.10 4.79 24.37
N LYS A 124 -12.21 3.81 24.32
CA LYS A 124 -11.39 3.36 25.44
C LYS A 124 -9.92 3.44 25.10
N GLY A 125 -9.15 4.05 25.97
CA GLY A 125 -7.71 4.17 25.86
C GLY A 125 -6.99 3.13 26.72
N TYR A 126 -5.94 2.55 26.17
CA TYR A 126 -4.99 1.70 26.87
C TYR A 126 -3.55 2.12 26.54
N SER A 127 -2.63 1.94 27.50
CA SER A 127 -1.21 2.15 27.25
C SER A 127 -0.35 1.29 28.18
N ASP A 128 0.72 0.73 27.65
CA ASP A 128 1.79 0.05 28.40
C ASP A 128 2.92 1.00 28.82
N ILE A 129 2.81 2.30 28.49
CA ILE A 129 3.80 3.31 28.85
C ILE A 129 3.59 3.72 30.30
N VAL A 130 4.55 3.37 31.14
CA VAL A 130 4.47 3.57 32.60
C VAL A 130 4.92 4.93 33.08
N ASN A 131 5.53 5.76 32.21
CA ASN A 131 6.03 7.08 32.58
C ASN A 131 4.88 8.05 32.87
N ALA A 132 4.91 8.72 34.00
CA ALA A 132 3.98 9.79 34.33
C ALA A 132 4.52 11.14 33.79
N GLN A 133 3.67 11.91 33.13
CA GLN A 133 4.03 13.18 32.51
C GLN A 133 2.96 14.26 32.77
N ASN A 134 3.34 15.49 32.53
CA ASN A 134 2.41 16.60 32.43
C ASN A 134 1.93 16.66 30.97
N TYR A 135 0.64 16.87 30.77
CA TYR A 135 0.04 16.98 29.46
C TYR A 135 -0.91 18.17 29.41
N SER A 136 -0.86 18.91 28.33
CA SER A 136 -1.79 19.98 28.03
C SER A 136 -2.05 20.05 26.53
N MET A 137 -3.32 19.99 26.14
CA MET A 137 -3.75 20.13 24.76
C MET A 137 -4.98 21.02 24.70
N SER A 138 -4.97 21.96 23.76
CA SER A 138 -6.08 22.86 23.52
C SER A 138 -6.34 23.04 22.03
N MET A 139 -7.59 23.32 21.68
CA MET A 139 -8.01 23.62 20.32
C MET A 139 -7.50 22.59 19.30
N ALA A 140 -7.84 21.31 19.52
CA ALA A 140 -7.42 20.20 18.68
C ALA A 140 -8.54 19.21 18.46
N ASN A 141 -8.55 18.47 17.35
CA ASN A 141 -9.38 17.28 17.27
C ASN A 141 -8.76 16.14 18.10
N VAL A 142 -9.59 15.15 18.46
CA VAL A 142 -9.15 14.07 19.35
C VAL A 142 -8.00 13.26 18.76
N LEU A 143 -8.04 13.02 17.45
CA LEU A 143 -7.01 12.23 16.77
C LEU A 143 -5.66 12.97 16.74
N GLU A 144 -5.66 14.29 16.47
CA GLU A 144 -4.48 15.15 16.57
C GLU A 144 -3.88 15.18 17.99
N ALA A 145 -4.76 15.17 18.99
CA ALA A 145 -4.32 15.16 20.39
C ALA A 145 -3.66 13.84 20.79
N ILE A 146 -4.02 12.72 20.15
CA ILE A 146 -3.35 11.42 20.31
C ILE A 146 -1.99 11.42 19.62
N GLY A 147 -1.94 11.83 18.35
CA GLY A 147 -0.72 11.90 17.56
C GLY A 147 -0.90 12.72 16.30
N GLY A 148 0.09 13.48 15.89
CA GLY A 148 0.05 14.31 14.68
C GLY A 148 0.05 15.81 14.91
N LYS A 149 -0.06 16.27 16.15
CA LYS A 149 0.13 17.66 16.53
C LYS A 149 1.23 17.74 17.58
N LYS A 150 2.06 18.77 17.52
CA LYS A 150 3.12 19.00 18.53
C LYS A 150 2.51 19.04 19.94
N GLY A 151 3.08 18.27 20.86
CA GLY A 151 2.57 18.11 22.22
C GLY A 151 1.44 17.07 22.35
N SER A 152 1.23 16.25 21.34
CA SER A 152 0.30 15.11 21.38
C SER A 152 0.69 14.10 22.48
N ILE A 153 -0.17 13.12 22.72
CA ILE A 153 0.14 12.02 23.68
C ILE A 153 1.42 11.30 23.26
N ILE A 154 1.58 10.99 21.96
CA ILE A 154 2.80 10.32 21.46
C ILE A 154 4.04 11.18 21.75
N ASP A 155 4.00 12.46 21.46
CA ASP A 155 5.14 13.37 21.72
C ASP A 155 5.49 13.48 23.21
N THR A 156 4.46 13.46 24.06
CA THR A 156 4.62 13.72 25.49
C THR A 156 5.06 12.47 26.25
N PHE A 157 4.46 11.31 25.96
CA PHE A 157 4.66 10.09 26.75
C PHE A 157 5.66 9.13 26.15
N GLY A 158 5.82 9.12 24.83
CA GLY A 158 6.73 8.19 24.17
C GLY A 158 6.96 8.54 22.71
N THR A 159 8.00 9.34 22.44
CA THR A 159 8.48 9.54 21.07
C THR A 159 8.84 8.20 20.46
N GLY A 160 8.08 7.77 19.45
CA GLY A 160 8.21 6.44 18.82
C GLY A 160 7.20 5.40 19.29
N ALA A 161 6.28 5.75 20.19
CA ALA A 161 5.15 4.90 20.54
C ALA A 161 4.30 4.56 19.31
N GLU A 162 3.67 3.40 19.35
CA GLU A 162 2.92 2.82 18.24
C GLU A 162 1.44 2.71 18.59
N ILE A 163 0.58 3.17 17.68
CA ILE A 163 -0.87 3.15 17.87
C ILE A 163 -1.40 1.79 17.38
N LEU A 164 -2.17 1.13 18.23
CA LEU A 164 -3.02 0.00 17.85
C LEU A 164 -4.48 0.46 17.90
N ARG A 165 -5.19 0.26 16.82
CA ARG A 165 -6.61 0.60 16.66
C ARG A 165 -7.42 -0.67 16.51
N ASP A 166 -8.32 -0.92 17.45
CA ASP A 166 -9.21 -2.08 17.47
C ASP A 166 -10.63 -1.59 17.75
N ASN A 167 -11.32 -1.23 16.67
CA ASN A 167 -12.62 -0.56 16.73
C ASN A 167 -12.56 0.69 17.63
N GLU A 168 -13.35 0.75 18.71
CA GLU A 168 -13.38 1.85 19.66
C GLU A 168 -12.26 1.77 20.73
N ASN A 169 -11.38 0.76 20.66
CA ASN A 169 -10.24 0.65 21.57
C ASN A 169 -8.99 1.21 20.88
N ILE A 170 -8.42 2.24 21.48
CA ILE A 170 -7.21 2.90 21.00
C ILE A 170 -6.09 2.67 22.02
N SER A 171 -5.04 1.99 21.60
CA SER A 171 -3.88 1.77 22.44
C SER A 171 -2.68 2.56 21.94
N VAL A 172 -1.96 3.21 22.85
CA VAL A 172 -0.66 3.82 22.59
C VAL A 172 0.39 2.97 23.31
N LEU A 173 1.16 2.22 22.52
CA LEU A 173 2.06 1.20 23.00
C LEU A 173 3.52 1.63 22.81
N ASN A 174 4.36 1.29 23.75
CA ASN A 174 5.79 1.46 23.63
C ASN A 174 6.35 0.72 22.41
N LYS A 175 5.80 -0.48 22.16
CA LYS A 175 6.07 -1.31 20.97
C LYS A 175 4.84 -2.18 20.68
N ARG A 176 4.28 -2.05 19.49
CA ARG A 176 3.13 -2.85 19.04
C ARG A 176 3.56 -4.23 18.51
N GLY A 177 4.66 -4.28 17.77
CA GLY A 177 5.15 -5.47 17.11
C GLY A 177 6.24 -6.22 17.88
N TYR A 178 6.61 -7.39 17.36
CA TYR A 178 7.62 -8.28 17.93
C TYR A 178 8.82 -8.43 17.01
N ASP A 179 9.96 -8.87 17.56
CA ASP A 179 11.04 -9.46 16.77
C ASP A 179 10.68 -10.93 16.56
N ASN A 180 10.09 -11.22 15.42
CA ASN A 180 9.51 -12.53 15.11
C ASN A 180 10.53 -13.58 14.67
N GLU A 181 11.81 -13.20 14.52
CA GLU A 181 12.85 -14.04 13.90
C GLU A 181 12.46 -14.56 12.49
N VAL A 182 11.34 -14.06 11.93
CA VAL A 182 10.89 -14.48 10.60
C VAL A 182 11.84 -13.97 9.55
N THR A 183 12.26 -14.90 8.69
CA THR A 183 13.13 -14.60 7.56
C THR A 183 12.38 -14.66 6.25
N ILE A 184 12.39 -13.56 5.51
CA ILE A 184 11.86 -13.46 4.15
C ILE A 184 13.06 -13.54 3.21
N GLU A 185 13.13 -14.61 2.41
CA GLU A 185 14.31 -14.96 1.65
C GLU A 185 13.99 -15.22 0.19
N TYR A 186 14.87 -14.69 -0.70
CA TYR A 186 14.79 -14.95 -2.14
C TYR A 186 14.92 -16.46 -2.43
N LYS A 187 14.08 -16.97 -3.32
CA LYS A 187 13.91 -18.40 -3.65
C LYS A 187 13.26 -19.27 -2.56
N LYS A 188 12.78 -18.69 -1.46
CA LYS A 188 12.04 -19.40 -0.42
C LYS A 188 10.61 -18.93 -0.37
N ASN A 189 10.37 -17.73 0.10
CA ASN A 189 9.06 -17.15 0.30
C ASN A 189 8.90 -15.73 -0.25
N LEU A 190 10.00 -15.08 -0.68
CA LEU A 190 9.98 -13.76 -1.31
C LEU A 190 9.55 -13.88 -2.77
N THR A 191 8.46 -13.23 -3.17
CA THR A 191 7.89 -13.24 -4.53
C THR A 191 8.05 -11.91 -5.26
N GLY A 192 8.02 -10.80 -4.53
CA GLY A 192 8.27 -9.46 -5.06
C GLY A 192 9.22 -8.68 -4.15
N PHE A 193 10.06 -7.84 -4.73
CA PHE A 193 11.06 -7.07 -4.02
C PHE A 193 11.33 -5.74 -4.73
N GLU A 194 11.22 -4.65 -4.00
CA GLU A 194 11.61 -3.31 -4.41
C GLU A 194 12.39 -2.69 -3.26
N LEU A 195 13.58 -2.17 -3.53
CA LEU A 195 14.40 -1.41 -2.59
C LEU A 195 14.51 0.03 -3.07
N GLU A 196 14.16 0.95 -2.23
CA GLU A 196 14.38 2.38 -2.41
C GLU A 196 15.42 2.85 -1.40
N GLU A 197 16.47 3.48 -1.90
CA GLU A 197 17.49 4.14 -1.09
C GLU A 197 17.41 5.64 -1.32
N ASP A 198 17.18 6.40 -0.24
CA ASP A 198 16.99 7.84 -0.30
C ASP A 198 18.06 8.56 0.53
N THR A 199 18.75 9.49 -0.12
CA THR A 199 19.77 10.35 0.49
C THR A 199 19.30 11.79 0.74
N THR A 200 18.02 12.09 0.48
CA THR A 200 17.47 13.46 0.59
C THR A 200 17.62 14.02 1.99
N ASP A 201 17.42 13.20 3.02
CA ASP A 201 17.52 13.57 4.43
C ASP A 201 18.86 13.22 5.07
N LEU A 202 19.83 12.78 4.27
CA LEU A 202 21.13 12.37 4.77
C LEU A 202 21.85 13.56 5.46
N VAL A 203 22.40 13.29 6.64
CA VAL A 203 23.15 14.29 7.41
C VAL A 203 24.46 13.70 7.88
N THR A 204 25.57 14.11 7.29
CA THR A 204 26.92 13.64 7.67
C THR A 204 27.70 14.67 8.47
N ARG A 205 27.19 15.92 8.56
CA ARG A 205 27.77 16.98 9.39
C ARG A 205 26.65 17.76 10.07
N ILE A 206 26.66 17.82 11.39
CA ILE A 206 25.69 18.58 12.18
C ILE A 206 26.31 19.88 12.66
N SER A 207 25.58 20.99 12.51
CA SER A 207 25.87 22.29 13.13
C SER A 207 24.91 22.48 14.31
N PRO A 208 25.28 22.08 15.54
CA PRO A 208 24.35 22.07 16.66
C PRO A 208 24.29 23.46 17.31
N TYR A 209 23.09 23.91 17.64
CA TYR A 209 22.87 25.13 18.38
C TYR A 209 21.67 25.02 19.33
N ALA A 210 21.57 25.93 20.27
CA ALA A 210 20.38 26.12 21.09
C ALA A 210 20.21 27.60 21.43
N LYS A 211 18.98 28.02 21.66
CA LYS A 211 18.57 29.35 22.07
C LYS A 211 18.13 29.33 23.53
N TYR A 212 18.43 30.40 24.25
CA TYR A 212 17.90 30.63 25.57
C TYR A 212 17.70 32.12 25.80
N ASN A 213 16.81 32.50 26.70
CA ASN A 213 16.63 33.87 27.08
C ASN A 213 17.51 34.16 28.30
N ASP A 214 18.32 35.21 28.21
CA ASP A 214 19.12 35.69 29.34
C ASP A 214 18.20 36.19 30.45
N SER A 215 18.46 35.73 31.69
CA SER A 215 17.59 36.02 32.82
C SER A 215 17.63 37.48 33.30
N GLU A 216 18.67 38.25 32.93
CA GLU A 216 18.84 39.65 33.33
C GLU A 216 18.34 40.62 32.26
N THR A 217 18.63 40.32 31.00
CA THR A 217 18.31 41.22 29.86
C THR A 217 17.06 40.82 29.11
N ASN A 218 16.59 39.60 29.28
CA ASN A 218 15.48 38.97 28.51
C ASN A 218 15.74 38.92 26.99
N GLU A 219 17.03 39.02 26.59
CA GLU A 219 17.44 38.88 25.19
C GLU A 219 17.63 37.40 24.81
N GLU A 220 17.23 37.04 23.59
CA GLU A 220 17.46 35.71 23.03
C GLU A 220 18.95 35.57 22.67
N ILE A 221 19.64 34.64 23.33
CA ILE A 221 21.05 34.32 23.07
C ILE A 221 21.11 32.94 22.36
N ILE A 222 21.94 32.88 21.30
CA ILE A 222 22.19 31.64 20.56
C ILE A 222 23.57 31.10 20.96
N VAL A 223 23.59 29.90 21.51
CA VAL A 223 24.84 29.15 21.74
C VAL A 223 25.02 28.17 20.61
N LYS A 224 26.13 28.23 19.90
CA LYS A 224 26.50 27.36 18.79
C LYS A 224 27.79 26.59 19.15
N ALA A 225 27.82 25.31 18.86
CA ALA A 225 29.02 24.50 18.95
C ALA A 225 29.69 24.30 17.57
N ASP A 226 30.93 23.82 17.57
CA ASP A 226 31.61 23.42 16.35
C ASP A 226 30.90 22.26 15.68
N TYR A 227 31.14 22.10 14.38
CA TYR A 227 30.59 20.99 13.60
C TYR A 227 30.93 19.63 14.24
N VAL A 228 29.93 18.76 14.21
CA VAL A 228 30.09 17.35 14.60
C VAL A 228 29.95 16.50 13.36
N ASP A 229 31.02 15.82 12.99
CA ASP A 229 31.06 14.95 11.82
C ASP A 229 30.71 13.53 12.17
N SER A 230 30.00 12.87 11.26
CA SER A 230 29.81 11.42 11.28
C SER A 230 31.12 10.69 10.94
N THR A 231 31.30 9.52 11.49
CA THR A 231 32.41 8.61 11.11
C THR A 231 32.29 8.12 9.66
N LEU A 232 31.11 8.23 9.06
CA LEU A 232 30.82 7.81 7.68
C LEU A 232 30.99 8.94 6.66
N ILE A 233 31.33 10.16 7.08
CA ILE A 233 31.40 11.35 6.19
C ILE A 233 32.31 11.13 4.98
N ALA A 234 33.38 10.35 5.13
CA ALA A 234 34.32 10.04 4.05
C ALA A 234 33.76 9.11 2.96
N ASN A 235 32.62 8.48 3.20
CA ASN A 235 31.97 7.61 2.22
C ASN A 235 31.18 8.40 1.17
N TYR A 236 31.02 9.70 1.36
CA TYR A 236 30.19 10.56 0.53
C TYR A 236 31.03 11.59 -0.22
N SER A 237 30.55 12.03 -1.37
CA SER A 237 31.24 12.99 -2.25
C SER A 237 31.47 14.37 -1.62
N HIS A 238 30.62 14.74 -0.67
CA HIS A 238 30.67 16.01 0.09
C HIS A 238 29.95 15.86 1.43
N PRO A 239 30.24 16.71 2.40
CA PRO A 239 29.48 16.74 3.65
C PRO A 239 28.03 17.19 3.43
N TYR A 240 27.07 16.41 3.90
CA TYR A 240 25.66 16.79 3.99
C TYR A 240 25.48 17.51 5.33
N ILE A 241 25.34 18.84 5.29
CA ILE A 241 25.37 19.70 6.48
C ILE A 241 23.95 20.09 6.86
N LYS A 242 23.56 19.84 8.12
CA LYS A 242 22.29 20.29 8.69
C LYS A 242 22.52 21.04 10.00
N SER A 243 21.85 22.20 10.16
CA SER A 243 21.77 22.89 11.46
C SER A 243 20.62 22.30 12.26
N ILE A 244 20.87 21.92 13.51
CA ILE A 244 19.85 21.34 14.40
C ILE A 244 19.74 22.23 15.65
N ASP A 245 18.49 22.64 15.93
CA ASP A 245 18.11 23.37 17.13
C ASP A 245 17.83 22.39 18.27
N TYR A 246 18.59 22.47 19.33
CA TYR A 246 18.42 21.65 20.53
C TYR A 246 17.84 22.42 21.72
N SER A 247 17.23 23.58 21.49
CA SER A 247 16.67 24.42 22.56
C SER A 247 15.72 23.64 23.47
N ASP A 248 14.90 22.78 22.90
CA ASP A 248 13.93 21.92 23.61
C ASP A 248 14.59 20.85 24.55
N LYS A 249 15.90 20.63 24.43
CA LYS A 249 16.65 19.67 25.26
C LYS A 249 17.24 20.28 26.52
N PHE A 250 16.97 21.57 26.73
CA PHE A 250 17.39 22.34 27.91
C PHE A 250 16.15 22.81 28.67
N LYS A 251 16.22 22.77 30.00
CA LYS A 251 15.14 23.30 30.86
C LYS A 251 15.11 24.82 30.80
N ASP A 252 13.97 25.44 31.10
CA ASP A 252 13.73 26.89 30.99
C ASP A 252 14.78 27.80 31.68
N SER A 253 15.55 27.28 32.61
CA SER A 253 16.63 28.02 33.33
C SER A 253 18.03 27.47 33.08
N GLU A 254 18.18 26.53 32.18
CA GLU A 254 19.47 25.88 31.89
C GLU A 254 20.16 26.59 30.72
N ILE A 255 21.34 27.13 30.98
CA ILE A 255 22.17 27.72 29.93
C ILE A 255 22.79 26.63 29.07
N PRO A 256 22.54 26.61 27.74
CA PRO A 256 23.13 25.64 26.86
C PRO A 256 24.64 25.65 26.88
N THR A 257 25.29 24.49 26.91
CA THR A 257 26.74 24.37 26.86
C THR A 257 27.18 23.71 25.55
N VAL A 258 28.33 24.14 25.02
CA VAL A 258 28.93 23.58 23.79
C VAL A 258 29.12 22.09 23.88
N SER A 259 29.59 21.58 25.02
CA SER A 259 29.79 20.11 25.24
C SER A 259 28.49 19.35 25.15
N LYS A 260 27.39 19.82 25.76
CA LYS A 260 26.09 19.16 25.72
C LYS A 260 25.49 19.18 24.32
N LEU A 261 25.68 20.27 23.56
CA LEU A 261 25.26 20.36 22.16
C LEU A 261 25.99 19.36 21.28
N GLN A 262 27.31 19.20 21.43
CA GLN A 262 28.08 18.20 20.70
C GLN A 262 27.67 16.78 21.06
N ASP A 263 27.36 16.49 22.33
CA ASP A 263 26.90 15.17 22.76
C ASP A 263 25.50 14.85 22.21
N LEU A 264 24.61 15.83 22.10
CA LEU A 264 23.32 15.68 21.45
C LEU A 264 23.49 15.37 19.96
N ALA A 265 24.36 16.10 19.27
CA ALA A 265 24.66 15.82 17.86
C ALA A 265 25.26 14.42 17.62
N ARG A 266 26.15 13.94 18.51
CA ARG A 266 26.66 12.55 18.42
C ARG A 266 25.57 11.51 18.64
N LYS A 267 24.57 11.80 19.48
CA LYS A 267 23.42 10.92 19.70
C LYS A 267 22.55 10.80 18.45
N GLU A 268 22.43 11.85 17.60
CA GLU A 268 21.71 11.78 16.33
C GLU A 268 22.29 10.69 15.43
N TYR A 269 23.60 10.64 15.26
CA TYR A 269 24.26 9.58 14.48
C TYR A 269 24.06 8.20 15.09
N LYS A 270 24.19 8.07 16.41
CA LYS A 270 24.10 6.78 17.09
C LYS A 270 22.66 6.23 17.14
N ASN A 271 21.71 7.08 17.49
CA ASN A 271 20.34 6.66 17.78
C ASN A 271 19.43 6.74 16.53
N ASN A 272 19.57 7.84 15.78
CA ASN A 272 18.69 8.16 14.66
C ASN A 272 19.32 7.80 13.30
N LYS A 273 20.62 7.41 13.28
CA LYS A 273 21.34 6.97 12.08
C LYS A 273 21.19 7.92 10.89
N VAL A 274 21.15 9.23 11.16
CA VAL A 274 20.92 10.26 10.14
C VAL A 274 22.02 10.34 9.08
N ASP A 275 23.13 9.66 9.30
CA ASP A 275 24.31 9.57 8.43
C ASP A 275 24.30 8.32 7.51
N ILE A 276 23.20 7.60 7.48
CA ILE A 276 22.98 6.45 6.59
C ILE A 276 21.75 6.75 5.72
N PRO A 277 21.79 6.46 4.40
CA PRO A 277 20.64 6.59 3.53
C PRO A 277 19.44 5.82 4.08
N LYS A 278 18.26 6.41 3.99
CA LYS A 278 17.02 5.71 4.35
C LYS A 278 16.77 4.59 3.35
N GLN A 279 16.53 3.39 3.85
CA GLN A 279 16.21 2.22 3.05
C GLN A 279 14.77 1.79 3.32
N ASN A 280 13.94 1.78 2.29
CA ASN A 280 12.60 1.25 2.34
C ASN A 280 12.49 0.05 1.40
N PHE A 281 11.89 -1.01 1.92
CA PHE A 281 11.66 -2.23 1.17
C PHE A 281 10.17 -2.43 0.99
N LYS A 282 9.73 -2.59 -0.26
CA LYS A 282 8.41 -3.12 -0.55
C LYS A 282 8.56 -4.58 -0.93
N ILE A 283 7.90 -5.44 -0.20
CA ILE A 283 8.00 -6.89 -0.38
C ILE A 283 6.63 -7.51 -0.62
N GLU A 284 6.62 -8.50 -1.48
CA GLU A 284 5.54 -9.46 -1.60
C GLU A 284 6.09 -10.82 -1.20
N PHE A 285 5.33 -11.59 -0.44
CA PHE A 285 5.78 -12.88 0.03
C PHE A 285 4.63 -13.87 0.22
N ILE A 286 4.96 -15.14 0.22
CA ILE A 286 4.02 -16.22 0.54
C ILE A 286 4.19 -16.57 2.01
N PRO A 287 3.15 -16.43 2.86
CA PRO A 287 3.17 -16.91 4.23
C PRO A 287 3.26 -18.43 4.21
N LEU A 288 4.41 -18.99 4.60
CA LEU A 288 4.62 -20.45 4.58
C LEU A 288 3.64 -21.18 5.50
N SER A 289 3.22 -20.56 6.59
CA SER A 289 2.20 -21.10 7.51
C SER A 289 0.84 -21.38 6.85
N LYS A 290 0.56 -20.77 5.69
CA LYS A 290 -0.64 -21.03 4.87
C LYS A 290 -0.39 -22.03 3.73
N CYS A 291 0.80 -22.62 3.66
CA CYS A 291 1.15 -23.64 2.66
C CYS A 291 1.01 -25.05 3.23
N VAL A 292 0.53 -25.98 2.41
CA VAL A 292 0.36 -27.39 2.80
C VAL A 292 1.70 -27.99 3.26
N GLY A 293 1.71 -28.56 4.47
CA GLY A 293 2.89 -29.15 5.08
C GLY A 293 3.75 -28.19 5.91
N TYR A 294 3.34 -26.91 6.00
CA TYR A 294 4.02 -25.86 6.79
C TYR A 294 3.10 -25.20 7.82
N GLU A 295 1.91 -25.74 8.05
CA GLU A 295 0.86 -25.19 8.91
C GLU A 295 1.30 -25.02 10.38
N GLY A 296 2.35 -25.72 10.80
CA GLY A 296 2.95 -25.62 12.14
C GLY A 296 3.93 -24.46 12.30
N LEU A 297 4.28 -23.76 11.22
CA LEU A 297 5.17 -22.61 11.33
C LEU A 297 4.39 -21.41 11.90
N ARG A 298 4.97 -20.78 12.93
CA ARG A 298 4.42 -19.55 13.52
C ARG A 298 4.85 -18.29 12.76
N ASP A 299 4.97 -18.39 11.44
CA ASP A 299 5.42 -17.30 10.57
C ASP A 299 4.31 -16.26 10.35
N LYS A 300 3.75 -15.75 11.45
CA LYS A 300 2.80 -14.63 11.38
C LYS A 300 3.58 -13.34 11.48
N ILE A 301 3.45 -12.49 10.47
CA ILE A 301 4.02 -11.16 10.45
C ILE A 301 2.88 -10.16 10.55
N SER A 302 3.02 -9.21 11.46
CA SER A 302 2.05 -8.14 11.68
C SER A 302 2.69 -6.77 11.50
N LEU A 303 1.86 -5.74 11.42
CA LEU A 303 2.34 -4.36 11.42
C LEU A 303 3.19 -4.08 12.67
N CYS A 304 4.30 -3.37 12.50
CA CYS A 304 5.31 -3.05 13.50
C CYS A 304 6.26 -4.19 13.90
N ASP A 305 6.10 -5.41 13.38
CA ASP A 305 7.06 -6.49 13.59
C ASP A 305 8.42 -6.19 12.94
N ILE A 306 9.48 -6.75 13.51
CA ILE A 306 10.81 -6.74 12.92
C ILE A 306 11.03 -8.08 12.22
N VAL A 307 11.39 -8.02 10.94
CA VAL A 307 11.66 -9.20 10.12
C VAL A 307 13.05 -9.12 9.49
N THR A 308 13.63 -10.27 9.19
CA THR A 308 14.89 -10.37 8.48
C THR A 308 14.65 -10.57 6.99
N ILE A 309 15.24 -9.71 6.15
CA ILE A 309 15.19 -9.82 4.69
C ILE A 309 16.54 -10.35 4.21
N ILE A 310 16.51 -11.39 3.37
CA ILE A 310 17.68 -11.93 2.71
C ILE A 310 17.45 -11.96 1.20
N ASP A 311 18.23 -11.17 0.46
CA ASP A 311 18.30 -11.26 -0.99
C ASP A 311 19.76 -11.41 -1.45
N THR A 312 20.12 -12.61 -1.84
CA THR A 312 21.48 -12.95 -2.25
C THR A 312 21.90 -12.30 -3.56
N ARG A 313 20.94 -11.87 -4.41
CA ARG A 313 21.23 -11.19 -5.70
C ARG A 313 21.84 -9.82 -5.47
N TYR A 314 21.36 -9.11 -4.44
CA TYR A 314 21.80 -7.76 -4.09
C TYR A 314 22.69 -7.73 -2.85
N ASN A 315 23.10 -8.92 -2.33
CA ASN A 315 23.88 -9.06 -1.11
C ASN A 315 23.23 -8.38 0.11
N ILE A 316 21.90 -8.47 0.21
CA ILE A 316 21.09 -7.88 1.28
C ILE A 316 20.87 -8.93 2.35
N LYS A 317 21.22 -8.58 3.60
CA LYS A 317 20.82 -9.26 4.82
C LYS A 317 20.61 -8.21 5.89
N THR A 318 19.36 -7.83 6.10
CA THR A 318 19.01 -6.75 7.03
C THR A 318 17.79 -7.10 7.84
N GLN A 319 17.67 -6.48 9.02
CA GLN A 319 16.44 -6.47 9.80
C GLN A 319 15.74 -5.15 9.58
N SER A 320 14.45 -5.20 9.34
CA SER A 320 13.64 -4.01 9.11
C SER A 320 12.27 -4.16 9.74
N LYS A 321 11.68 -3.02 10.15
CA LYS A 321 10.35 -2.97 10.77
C LYS A 321 9.28 -2.88 9.69
N VAL A 322 8.18 -3.62 9.86
CA VAL A 322 6.99 -3.50 9.01
C VAL A 322 6.29 -2.19 9.34
N ILE A 323 6.24 -1.28 8.38
CA ILE A 323 5.64 0.06 8.54
C ILE A 323 4.30 0.21 7.83
N LYS A 324 4.01 -0.69 6.90
CA LYS A 324 2.75 -0.72 6.15
C LYS A 324 2.41 -2.14 5.74
N THR A 325 1.14 -2.47 5.80
CA THR A 325 0.61 -3.75 5.33
C THR A 325 -0.57 -3.54 4.40
N VAL A 326 -0.67 -4.35 3.36
CA VAL A 326 -1.83 -4.46 2.49
C VAL A 326 -2.36 -5.88 2.61
N PHE A 327 -3.52 -6.03 3.24
CA PHE A 327 -4.16 -7.32 3.46
C PHE A 327 -5.29 -7.54 2.46
N ASN A 328 -5.20 -8.62 1.70
CA ASN A 328 -6.25 -9.02 0.77
C ASN A 328 -7.33 -9.79 1.53
N VAL A 329 -8.47 -9.15 1.72
CA VAL A 329 -9.61 -9.69 2.49
C VAL A 329 -10.20 -10.95 1.85
N LEU A 330 -10.22 -11.00 0.51
CA LEU A 330 -10.80 -12.12 -0.22
C LEU A 330 -9.90 -13.35 -0.20
N LYS A 331 -8.58 -13.14 -0.30
CA LYS A 331 -7.57 -14.20 -0.23
C LYS A 331 -7.16 -14.53 1.21
N ASN A 332 -7.63 -13.75 2.18
CA ASN A 332 -7.27 -13.87 3.60
C ASN A 332 -5.75 -13.96 3.84
N ARG A 333 -4.98 -13.09 3.17
CA ARG A 333 -3.52 -13.03 3.26
C ARG A 333 -3.00 -11.64 2.98
N TYR A 334 -1.78 -11.38 3.40
CA TYR A 334 -1.09 -10.15 2.99
C TYR A 334 -0.73 -10.22 1.50
N GLU A 335 -1.01 -9.15 0.78
CA GLU A 335 -0.61 -8.97 -0.63
C GLU A 335 0.79 -8.37 -0.70
N SER A 336 1.05 -7.35 0.11
CA SER A 336 2.37 -6.72 0.22
C SER A 336 2.60 -6.13 1.61
N MET A 337 3.88 -5.90 1.93
CA MET A 337 4.31 -5.16 3.12
C MET A 337 5.41 -4.18 2.74
N GLU A 338 5.41 -3.03 3.40
CA GLU A 338 6.53 -2.10 3.36
C GLU A 338 7.30 -2.15 4.68
N LEU A 339 8.63 -2.14 4.57
CA LEU A 339 9.53 -2.21 5.70
C LEU A 339 10.51 -1.04 5.63
N GLY A 340 10.87 -0.50 6.79
CA GLY A 340 11.79 0.63 6.87
C GLY A 340 11.32 1.71 7.82
N GLU A 341 11.51 2.95 7.42
CA GLU A 341 11.04 4.14 8.13
C GLU A 341 9.71 4.64 7.52
N PRO A 342 8.72 5.03 8.35
CA PRO A 342 7.45 5.54 7.84
C PRO A 342 7.65 6.82 7.04
N ARG A 343 6.99 6.91 5.87
CA ARG A 343 7.04 8.10 4.99
C ARG A 343 6.01 9.15 5.38
N THR A 344 4.91 8.73 6.00
CA THR A 344 3.80 9.59 6.43
C THR A 344 3.58 9.47 7.92
N SER A 345 3.25 10.58 8.56
CA SER A 345 2.83 10.61 9.95
C SER A 345 1.29 10.69 10.05
N LEU A 346 0.74 10.44 11.22
CA LEU A 346 -0.68 10.65 11.46
C LEU A 346 -1.08 12.11 11.16
N GLY A 347 -0.20 13.07 11.43
CA GLY A 347 -0.39 14.48 11.10
C GLY A 347 -0.55 14.74 9.61
N ASP A 348 0.21 14.05 8.76
CA ASP A 348 0.09 14.18 7.30
C ASP A 348 -1.25 13.61 6.81
N VAL A 349 -1.71 12.52 7.39
CA VAL A 349 -3.00 11.88 7.05
C VAL A 349 -4.19 12.77 7.41
N ILE A 350 -4.12 13.52 8.51
CA ILE A 350 -5.19 14.41 8.98
C ILE A 350 -5.06 15.85 8.49
N GLY A 351 -4.03 16.16 7.71
CA GLY A 351 -3.86 17.48 7.07
C GLY A 351 -3.32 18.58 7.98
N GLY A 352 -2.73 18.25 9.14
CA GLY A 352 -2.23 19.19 10.14
C GLY A 352 -0.74 19.08 10.48
N GLY A 353 0.02 18.25 9.77
CA GLY A 353 1.40 17.93 10.14
C GLY A 353 2.43 18.98 9.80
N SER A 354 3.28 19.32 10.75
CA SER A 354 4.60 19.90 10.47
C SER A 354 5.55 18.74 10.12
N ASN A 355 6.27 18.86 9.01
CA ASN A 355 7.14 17.83 8.42
C ASN A 355 8.42 17.54 9.23
N ASP A 356 8.31 17.17 10.50
CA ASP A 356 9.46 16.68 11.25
C ASP A 356 9.25 15.22 11.66
N PRO A 357 9.99 14.25 11.07
CA PRO A 357 9.89 12.86 11.46
C PRO A 357 10.43 12.64 12.87
N VAL A 358 9.57 12.14 13.75
CA VAL A 358 9.97 11.76 15.11
C VAL A 358 10.37 10.30 15.11
N VAL A 359 11.67 10.03 15.19
CA VAL A 359 12.23 8.68 15.35
C VAL A 359 12.56 8.45 16.82
N GLY A 360 11.89 7.51 17.46
CA GLY A 360 12.16 7.10 18.84
C GLY A 360 12.92 5.77 18.93
N PRO A 361 13.62 5.51 20.07
CA PRO A 361 14.33 4.25 20.29
C PRO A 361 13.36 3.05 20.47
N PRO A 362 13.77 1.82 20.14
CA PRO A 362 12.94 0.62 20.33
C PRO A 362 12.59 0.40 21.81
N GLY A 363 11.31 0.16 22.08
CA GLY A 363 10.81 -0.14 23.42
C GLY A 363 10.93 -1.65 23.80
N PRO A 364 10.73 -2.03 25.07
CA PRO A 364 10.72 -3.42 25.51
C PRO A 364 9.48 -4.18 24.99
N GLN A 365 9.60 -5.49 24.85
CA GLN A 365 8.60 -6.38 24.28
C GLN A 365 7.32 -6.46 25.14
N GLY A 366 6.16 -6.32 24.51
CA GLY A 366 4.86 -6.51 25.13
C GLY A 366 4.47 -7.99 25.30
N PRO A 367 3.47 -8.31 26.13
CA PRO A 367 3.01 -9.69 26.32
C PRO A 367 2.26 -10.24 25.10
N PRO A 368 2.30 -11.57 24.86
CA PRO A 368 1.60 -12.20 23.75
C PRO A 368 0.09 -11.96 23.82
N GLY A 369 -0.55 -11.67 22.68
CA GLY A 369 -1.99 -11.63 22.54
C GLY A 369 -2.62 -13.01 22.80
N GLN A 370 -3.83 -13.02 23.38
CA GLN A 370 -4.57 -14.27 23.61
C GLN A 370 -5.03 -14.84 22.26
N ASP A 371 -4.83 -16.16 22.11
CA ASP A 371 -5.38 -16.92 20.98
C ASP A 371 -6.91 -16.80 20.97
N GLY A 372 -7.47 -16.24 19.89
CA GLY A 372 -8.91 -16.29 19.63
C GLY A 372 -9.34 -17.75 19.47
N SER A 373 -10.16 -18.28 20.37
CA SER A 373 -10.79 -19.57 20.17
C SER A 373 -11.70 -19.47 18.96
N ILE A 374 -11.45 -20.32 17.95
CA ILE A 374 -12.42 -20.60 16.89
C ILE A 374 -13.63 -21.17 17.63
N GLY A 375 -14.75 -20.40 17.70
CA GLY A 375 -16.00 -20.90 18.26
C GLY A 375 -16.38 -22.20 17.56
N ASP A 376 -17.13 -23.07 18.23
CA ASP A 376 -17.63 -24.34 17.69
C ASP A 376 -18.55 -24.09 16.48
N PHE A 377 -17.94 -23.78 15.33
CA PHE A 377 -18.70 -23.75 14.07
C PHE A 377 -19.10 -25.16 13.65
N PRO A 378 -20.30 -25.33 13.09
CA PRO A 378 -20.75 -26.63 12.62
C PRO A 378 -19.80 -27.19 11.56
N ASN A 379 -19.41 -28.46 11.71
CA ASN A 379 -18.65 -29.16 10.66
C ASN A 379 -19.59 -29.62 9.55
N THR A 380 -20.08 -28.68 8.77
CA THR A 380 -20.97 -28.90 7.61
C THR A 380 -20.32 -28.32 6.37
N LEU A 381 -20.76 -28.81 5.21
CA LEU A 381 -20.37 -28.26 3.91
C LEU A 381 -21.61 -27.73 3.19
N PRO A 382 -21.49 -26.64 2.40
CA PRO A 382 -22.55 -26.23 1.49
C PRO A 382 -22.71 -27.21 0.33
N SER A 383 -23.71 -26.99 -0.51
CA SER A 383 -23.79 -27.68 -1.79
C SER A 383 -22.57 -27.38 -2.67
N THR A 384 -22.16 -28.35 -3.49
CA THR A 384 -21.09 -28.12 -4.49
C THR A 384 -21.41 -26.88 -5.33
N PRO A 385 -20.52 -25.88 -5.40
CA PRO A 385 -20.80 -24.66 -6.13
C PRO A 385 -21.04 -24.90 -7.61
N VAL A 386 -21.98 -24.17 -8.19
CA VAL A 386 -22.20 -24.13 -9.66
C VAL A 386 -21.47 -22.90 -10.18
N LEU A 387 -20.48 -23.11 -11.06
CA LEU A 387 -19.63 -22.07 -11.63
C LEU A 387 -20.21 -21.61 -12.99
N GLU A 388 -20.39 -20.30 -13.11
CA GLU A 388 -20.73 -19.61 -14.35
C GLU A 388 -19.60 -18.66 -14.74
N SER A 389 -19.50 -18.33 -16.03
CA SER A 389 -18.46 -17.45 -16.54
C SER A 389 -18.98 -16.55 -17.64
N PHE A 390 -18.52 -15.30 -17.65
CA PHE A 390 -18.83 -14.33 -18.68
C PHE A 390 -17.55 -13.56 -19.07
N VAL A 391 -17.40 -13.22 -20.38
CA VAL A 391 -16.24 -12.45 -20.87
C VAL A 391 -16.67 -11.03 -21.18
N TYR A 392 -16.01 -10.07 -20.54
CA TYR A 392 -16.17 -8.64 -20.83
C TYR A 392 -14.99 -8.14 -21.67
N GLY A 393 -15.32 -7.50 -22.79
CA GLY A 393 -14.29 -6.98 -23.69
C GLY A 393 -13.40 -8.09 -24.25
N PHE A 394 -12.10 -7.89 -24.18
CA PHE A 394 -11.13 -8.79 -24.82
C PHE A 394 -10.44 -9.75 -23.86
N SER A 395 -10.45 -9.46 -22.56
CA SER A 395 -9.56 -10.13 -21.60
C SER A 395 -10.12 -10.29 -20.20
N ASN A 396 -11.20 -9.62 -19.83
CA ASN A 396 -11.77 -9.71 -18.49
C ASN A 396 -12.78 -10.85 -18.43
N ILE A 397 -12.56 -11.79 -17.53
CA ILE A 397 -13.43 -12.96 -17.30
C ILE A 397 -14.07 -12.77 -15.94
N GLU A 398 -15.39 -12.61 -15.92
CA GLU A 398 -16.17 -12.74 -14.69
C GLU A 398 -16.46 -14.21 -14.44
N LEU A 399 -16.18 -14.64 -13.22
CA LEU A 399 -16.47 -15.98 -12.71
C LEU A 399 -17.41 -15.81 -11.52
N SER A 400 -18.58 -16.40 -11.58
CA SER A 400 -19.58 -16.34 -10.51
C SER A 400 -20.03 -17.76 -10.13
N TRP A 401 -20.39 -17.94 -8.87
CA TRP A 401 -20.81 -19.26 -8.38
C TRP A 401 -21.90 -19.16 -7.32
N THR A 402 -22.61 -20.25 -7.11
CA THR A 402 -23.61 -20.34 -6.05
C THR A 402 -22.94 -20.19 -4.69
N PHE A 403 -23.50 -19.31 -3.87
CA PHE A 403 -22.91 -18.86 -2.61
C PHE A 403 -23.89 -19.05 -1.46
N GLU A 404 -23.45 -19.67 -0.38
CA GLU A 404 -24.15 -19.74 0.89
C GLU A 404 -23.49 -18.78 1.88
N ASN A 405 -24.24 -17.76 2.31
CA ASN A 405 -23.76 -16.74 3.25
C ASN A 405 -23.68 -17.30 4.67
N LYS A 406 -22.62 -18.05 4.95
CA LYS A 406 -22.28 -18.57 6.28
C LYS A 406 -20.85 -18.20 6.61
N VAL A 407 -20.61 -17.65 7.79
CA VAL A 407 -19.28 -17.19 8.24
C VAL A 407 -18.23 -18.30 8.29
N TYR A 408 -18.67 -19.55 8.31
CA TYR A 408 -17.81 -20.73 8.37
C TYR A 408 -17.61 -21.43 7.02
N TYR A 409 -18.03 -20.80 5.90
CA TYR A 409 -17.74 -21.25 4.54
C TYR A 409 -16.88 -20.25 3.80
N SER A 410 -15.91 -20.71 3.06
CA SER A 410 -15.16 -19.96 2.05
C SER A 410 -15.12 -20.74 0.74
N TYR A 411 -14.70 -20.09 -0.33
CA TYR A 411 -14.69 -20.64 -1.67
C TYR A 411 -13.29 -20.53 -2.25
N GLU A 412 -12.84 -21.60 -2.90
CA GLU A 412 -11.55 -21.66 -3.58
C GLU A 412 -11.78 -21.77 -5.08
N LEU A 413 -11.29 -20.80 -5.84
CA LEU A 413 -11.34 -20.77 -7.29
C LEU A 413 -10.00 -21.17 -7.86
N TYR A 414 -10.01 -22.09 -8.80
CA TYR A 414 -8.83 -22.60 -9.48
C TYR A 414 -8.92 -22.35 -10.98
N GLY A 415 -7.78 -22.02 -11.61
CA GLY A 415 -7.71 -21.80 -13.04
C GLY A 415 -6.43 -22.30 -13.68
N SER A 416 -6.57 -22.89 -14.86
CA SER A 416 -5.48 -23.48 -15.60
C SER A 416 -5.64 -23.27 -17.10
N LYS A 417 -4.55 -23.34 -17.85
CA LYS A 417 -4.57 -23.43 -19.32
C LYS A 417 -4.70 -24.87 -19.82
N THR A 418 -4.67 -25.85 -18.92
CA THR A 418 -4.78 -27.26 -19.26
C THR A 418 -6.23 -27.71 -19.14
N LYS A 419 -6.79 -28.21 -20.22
CA LYS A 419 -8.14 -28.79 -20.22
C LYS A 419 -8.21 -29.98 -19.27
N ASP A 420 -9.34 -30.12 -18.56
CA ASP A 420 -9.61 -31.20 -17.62
C ASP A 420 -8.55 -31.33 -16.49
N PHE A 421 -7.95 -30.20 -16.11
CA PHE A 421 -6.95 -30.13 -15.04
C PHE A 421 -7.52 -30.63 -13.70
N LYS A 422 -6.67 -31.22 -12.89
CA LYS A 422 -6.97 -31.55 -11.49
C LYS A 422 -6.43 -30.42 -10.66
N PRO A 423 -7.29 -29.64 -9.97
CA PRO A 423 -6.87 -28.50 -9.19
C PRO A 423 -5.82 -28.86 -8.14
N ASN A 424 -4.79 -28.05 -8.05
CA ASN A 424 -3.75 -28.14 -7.05
C ASN A 424 -3.40 -26.71 -6.57
N THR A 425 -2.51 -26.60 -5.59
CA THR A 425 -2.16 -25.32 -4.98
C THR A 425 -1.56 -24.29 -5.95
N PHE A 426 -0.97 -24.73 -7.06
CA PHE A 426 -0.44 -23.82 -8.09
C PHE A 426 -1.51 -23.24 -9.00
N ASP A 427 -2.66 -23.92 -9.09
CA ASP A 427 -3.81 -23.48 -9.89
C ASP A 427 -4.77 -22.57 -9.09
N LEU A 428 -4.54 -22.37 -7.79
CA LEU A 428 -5.39 -21.54 -6.92
C LEU A 428 -5.27 -20.07 -7.30
N ILE A 429 -6.39 -19.46 -7.70
CA ILE A 429 -6.48 -18.05 -8.10
C ILE A 429 -7.06 -17.21 -6.96
N PHE A 430 -8.04 -17.75 -6.25
CA PHE A 430 -8.78 -17.02 -5.23
C PHE A 430 -9.22 -17.97 -4.11
N GLU A 431 -9.17 -17.47 -2.88
CA GLU A 431 -9.77 -18.10 -1.70
C GLU A 431 -10.45 -17.02 -0.85
N GLY A 432 -11.72 -17.22 -0.51
CA GLY A 432 -12.44 -16.25 0.33
C GLY A 432 -13.95 -16.42 0.30
N GLN A 433 -14.64 -15.51 1.01
CA GLN A 433 -16.10 -15.48 1.10
C GLN A 433 -16.66 -14.52 0.04
N ALA A 434 -16.65 -14.94 -1.21
CA ALA A 434 -17.27 -14.21 -2.31
C ALA A 434 -17.99 -15.17 -3.24
N SER A 435 -18.94 -14.66 -4.01
CA SER A 435 -19.68 -15.41 -5.04
C SER A 435 -19.20 -15.10 -6.46
N THR A 436 -18.24 -14.21 -6.61
CA THR A 436 -17.75 -13.77 -7.92
C THR A 436 -16.29 -13.35 -7.84
N TYR A 437 -15.58 -13.51 -8.94
CA TYR A 437 -14.21 -13.11 -9.13
C TYR A 437 -13.97 -12.61 -10.55
N MET A 438 -13.26 -11.51 -10.71
CA MET A 438 -12.87 -11.00 -12.01
C MET A 438 -11.42 -11.39 -12.32
N PHE A 439 -11.26 -12.30 -13.25
CA PHE A 439 -9.96 -12.75 -13.71
C PHE A 439 -9.53 -12.00 -14.98
N GLN A 440 -8.32 -11.48 -15.00
CA GLN A 440 -7.76 -10.82 -16.16
C GLN A 440 -6.84 -11.77 -16.92
N ALA A 441 -7.28 -12.20 -18.10
CA ALA A 441 -6.50 -12.97 -19.05
C ALA A 441 -5.85 -12.06 -20.11
N LYS A 442 -5.14 -12.64 -21.05
CA LYS A 442 -4.77 -11.96 -22.30
C LYS A 442 -5.82 -12.20 -23.38
N PRO A 443 -5.94 -11.33 -24.38
CA PRO A 443 -6.76 -11.60 -25.56
C PRO A 443 -6.32 -12.91 -26.26
N ASN A 444 -7.29 -13.63 -26.81
CA ASN A 444 -7.08 -14.87 -27.57
C ASN A 444 -6.45 -16.01 -26.73
N GLU A 445 -6.89 -16.16 -25.49
CA GLU A 445 -6.50 -17.24 -24.60
C GLU A 445 -7.69 -18.12 -24.26
N THR A 446 -7.43 -19.42 -24.02
CA THR A 446 -8.40 -20.35 -23.45
C THR A 446 -8.00 -20.67 -22.02
N TRP A 447 -8.95 -20.53 -21.10
CA TRP A 447 -8.80 -20.83 -19.69
C TRP A 447 -9.87 -21.82 -19.21
N TYR A 448 -9.51 -22.60 -18.22
CA TYR A 448 -10.36 -23.59 -17.58
C TYR A 448 -10.42 -23.31 -16.10
N PHE A 449 -11.64 -23.23 -15.54
CA PHE A 449 -11.82 -22.88 -14.13
C PHE A 449 -12.67 -23.93 -13.42
N ARG A 450 -12.41 -24.09 -12.13
CA ARG A 450 -13.20 -24.88 -11.18
C ARG A 450 -13.26 -24.17 -9.85
N VAL A 451 -14.34 -24.37 -9.11
CA VAL A 451 -14.53 -23.82 -7.77
C VAL A 451 -14.98 -24.92 -6.82
N CYS A 452 -14.55 -24.87 -5.57
CA CYS A 452 -15.10 -25.65 -4.48
C CYS A 452 -15.32 -24.75 -3.25
N ALA A 453 -16.13 -25.21 -2.32
CA ALA A 453 -16.27 -24.57 -1.02
C ALA A 453 -15.45 -25.33 0.03
N ILE A 454 -14.97 -24.60 1.03
CA ILE A 454 -14.25 -25.13 2.18
C ILE A 454 -14.90 -24.61 3.48
N ASN A 455 -14.99 -25.45 4.50
CA ASN A 455 -15.44 -25.02 5.82
C ASN A 455 -14.26 -24.65 6.74
N THR A 456 -14.55 -24.11 7.91
CA THR A 456 -13.56 -23.76 8.91
C THR A 456 -12.77 -24.95 9.48
N HIS A 457 -13.23 -26.19 9.25
CA HIS A 457 -12.54 -27.43 9.63
C HIS A 457 -11.58 -27.94 8.54
N GLY A 458 -11.51 -27.22 7.39
CA GLY A 458 -10.63 -27.58 6.27
C GLY A 458 -11.21 -28.64 5.34
N GLU A 459 -12.48 -29.06 5.53
CA GLU A 459 -13.17 -29.99 4.63
C GLU A 459 -13.68 -29.24 3.40
N ARG A 460 -13.55 -29.90 2.22
CA ARG A 460 -13.93 -29.34 0.91
C ARG A 460 -15.09 -30.07 0.30
N THR A 461 -15.92 -29.34 -0.44
CA THR A 461 -16.90 -29.98 -1.37
C THR A 461 -16.19 -30.61 -2.56
N GLU A 462 -16.92 -31.38 -3.34
CA GLU A 462 -16.47 -31.69 -4.71
C GLU A 462 -16.28 -30.40 -5.51
N PHE A 463 -15.41 -30.44 -6.51
CA PHE A 463 -15.22 -29.32 -7.44
C PHE A 463 -16.43 -29.18 -8.37
N SER A 464 -16.73 -27.93 -8.73
CA SER A 464 -17.70 -27.64 -9.80
C SER A 464 -17.36 -28.35 -11.12
N ASN A 465 -18.32 -28.45 -12.02
CA ASN A 465 -18.01 -28.71 -13.42
C ASN A 465 -17.01 -27.65 -13.93
N GLN A 466 -16.14 -28.09 -14.86
CA GLN A 466 -15.15 -27.18 -15.44
C GLN A 466 -15.83 -26.14 -16.33
N ALA A 467 -15.63 -24.87 -16.03
CA ALA A 467 -15.95 -23.79 -16.95
C ALA A 467 -14.81 -23.63 -17.97
N THR A 468 -15.16 -23.55 -19.25
CA THR A 468 -14.20 -23.26 -20.33
C THR A 468 -14.46 -21.88 -20.88
N VAL A 469 -13.45 -21.02 -20.83
CA VAL A 469 -13.58 -19.62 -21.22
C VAL A 469 -12.55 -19.27 -22.29
N ASN A 470 -13.04 -18.66 -23.36
CA ASN A 470 -12.20 -18.17 -24.45
C ASN A 470 -12.28 -16.64 -24.46
N THR A 471 -11.15 -15.98 -24.32
CA THR A 471 -11.07 -14.53 -24.49
C THR A 471 -11.04 -14.15 -25.97
N THR A 472 -11.59 -13.01 -26.29
CA THR A 472 -11.79 -12.58 -27.67
C THR A 472 -10.49 -12.09 -28.30
N LYS A 473 -10.23 -12.48 -29.54
CA LYS A 473 -9.17 -11.89 -30.35
C LYS A 473 -9.56 -10.47 -30.76
N ILE A 474 -8.61 -9.55 -30.69
CA ILE A 474 -8.80 -8.20 -31.23
C ILE A 474 -8.63 -8.26 -32.75
N GLU A 475 -9.74 -8.26 -33.49
CA GLU A 475 -9.72 -8.36 -34.94
C GLU A 475 -9.76 -7.00 -35.63
N ASP A 476 -10.41 -6.01 -35.03
CA ASP A 476 -10.48 -4.64 -35.55
C ASP A 476 -10.35 -3.64 -34.39
N LEU A 477 -9.24 -2.93 -34.36
CA LEU A 477 -8.98 -1.88 -33.38
C LEU A 477 -9.78 -0.59 -33.66
N SER A 478 -10.28 -0.39 -34.87
CA SER A 478 -10.92 0.86 -35.27
C SER A 478 -12.22 1.15 -34.51
N ASN A 479 -12.88 0.09 -34.00
CA ASN A 479 -14.09 0.21 -33.20
C ASN A 479 -13.83 0.54 -31.71
N TYR A 480 -12.56 0.52 -31.27
CA TYR A 480 -12.19 0.63 -29.84
C TYR A 480 -11.20 1.75 -29.57
N VAL A 481 -10.65 2.36 -30.61
CA VAL A 481 -9.66 3.44 -30.51
C VAL A 481 -10.14 4.60 -31.36
N GLU A 482 -10.41 5.75 -30.74
CA GLU A 482 -10.70 6.97 -31.48
C GLU A 482 -9.51 7.39 -32.35
N ASN A 483 -9.81 7.98 -33.51
CA ASN A 483 -8.78 8.58 -34.34
C ASN A 483 -7.92 9.55 -33.52
N MET A 484 -6.59 9.32 -33.49
CA MET A 484 -5.59 10.07 -32.73
C MET A 484 -5.44 9.69 -31.24
N ALA A 485 -6.13 8.63 -30.75
CA ALA A 485 -5.94 8.15 -29.36
C ALA A 485 -4.57 7.47 -29.11
N ILE A 486 -3.84 7.11 -30.19
CA ILE A 486 -2.49 6.55 -30.09
C ILE A 486 -1.49 7.68 -30.34
N SER A 487 -0.85 8.17 -29.28
CA SER A 487 0.24 9.14 -29.39
C SER A 487 1.58 8.46 -29.69
N GLU A 488 2.56 9.21 -30.19
CA GLU A 488 3.93 8.72 -30.50
C GLU A 488 4.61 8.03 -29.29
N ALA A 489 4.26 8.41 -28.06
CA ALA A 489 4.81 7.83 -26.84
C ALA A 489 4.35 6.38 -26.58
N LEU A 490 3.30 5.91 -27.23
CA LEU A 490 2.73 4.56 -27.06
C LEU A 490 3.23 3.55 -28.10
N ILE A 491 3.86 4.01 -29.19
CA ILE A 491 4.37 3.15 -30.26
C ILE A 491 5.90 3.15 -30.20
N GLY A 492 6.49 2.23 -29.41
CA GLY A 492 7.95 2.06 -29.36
C GLY A 492 8.52 1.46 -30.64
N THR A 493 7.84 0.50 -31.26
CA THR A 493 8.21 -0.14 -32.52
C THR A 493 6.95 -0.63 -33.22
N LEU A 494 6.70 -0.12 -34.43
CA LEU A 494 5.66 -0.63 -35.29
C LEU A 494 6.30 -1.51 -36.37
N SER A 495 6.02 -2.82 -36.33
CA SER A 495 6.41 -3.77 -37.40
C SER A 495 5.20 -4.11 -38.24
N LEU A 496 5.26 -3.84 -39.51
CA LEU A 496 4.22 -4.15 -40.51
C LEU A 496 4.77 -5.16 -41.51
N ASP A 497 4.46 -6.43 -41.30
CA ASP A 497 4.82 -7.48 -42.30
C ASP A 497 3.95 -7.40 -43.56
N ARG A 498 2.70 -6.98 -43.39
CA ARG A 498 1.74 -6.74 -44.47
C ARG A 498 0.81 -5.62 -44.05
N GLY A 499 1.01 -4.42 -44.54
CA GLY A 499 0.14 -3.30 -44.19
C GLY A 499 0.25 -2.18 -45.23
N TRP A 500 -0.80 -1.37 -45.30
CA TRP A 500 -0.85 -0.18 -46.14
C TRP A 500 -0.82 1.05 -45.24
N ILE A 501 0.15 1.94 -45.50
CA ILE A 501 0.13 3.29 -44.92
C ILE A 501 -0.37 4.21 -46.03
N GLY A 502 -1.59 4.72 -45.88
CA GLY A 502 -2.18 5.60 -46.90
C GLY A 502 -1.41 6.92 -47.04
N THR A 503 -0.95 7.50 -45.94
CA THR A 503 -0.12 8.70 -45.93
C THR A 503 0.79 8.69 -44.71
N LEU A 504 2.10 8.78 -44.91
CA LEU A 504 3.09 9.01 -43.88
C LEU A 504 3.51 10.47 -43.88
N LYS A 505 3.25 11.22 -42.80
CA LYS A 505 3.73 12.59 -42.61
C LYS A 505 4.70 12.59 -41.43
N GLY A 506 5.93 12.98 -41.66
CA GLY A 506 6.95 13.12 -40.64
C GLY A 506 7.91 14.26 -40.98
N ASN A 507 8.43 14.94 -39.97
CA ASN A 507 9.47 15.95 -40.14
C ASN A 507 10.84 15.30 -40.46
N TYR A 508 10.99 14.04 -40.10
CA TYR A 508 12.21 13.26 -40.28
C TYR A 508 11.87 11.77 -40.39
N ILE A 509 12.40 11.11 -41.42
CA ILE A 509 12.29 9.66 -41.59
C ILE A 509 13.71 9.10 -41.67
N ASP A 510 14.14 8.38 -40.63
CA ASP A 510 15.41 7.65 -40.66
C ASP A 510 15.16 6.27 -41.28
N ALA A 511 15.43 6.18 -42.58
CA ALA A 511 15.31 4.95 -43.34
C ALA A 511 16.69 4.41 -43.69
N ARG A 512 17.15 3.38 -43.03
CA ARG A 512 18.40 2.69 -43.35
C ARG A 512 18.29 1.86 -44.62
N GLN A 513 17.10 1.41 -44.96
CA GLN A 513 16.74 0.77 -46.21
C GLN A 513 15.33 1.21 -46.61
N LEU A 514 15.18 1.91 -47.69
CA LEU A 514 13.88 2.26 -48.28
C LEU A 514 13.88 1.77 -49.73
N SER A 515 12.88 0.96 -50.07
CA SER A 515 12.69 0.46 -51.41
C SER A 515 11.28 0.73 -51.88
N VAL A 516 11.15 1.32 -53.08
CA VAL A 516 9.86 1.51 -53.76
C VAL A 516 9.84 0.61 -54.98
N THR A 517 8.77 -0.18 -55.13
CA THR A 517 8.57 -1.06 -56.26
C THR A 517 7.38 -0.60 -57.10
N ASP A 518 7.43 -0.80 -58.42
CA ASP A 518 6.28 -0.63 -59.30
C ASP A 518 5.27 -1.80 -59.15
N GLY A 519 4.13 -1.70 -59.82
CA GLY A 519 3.08 -2.73 -59.79
C GLY A 519 3.52 -4.11 -60.30
N ASN A 520 4.69 -4.24 -60.92
CA ASN A 520 5.27 -5.49 -61.43
C ASN A 520 6.40 -6.00 -60.52
N GLY A 521 6.65 -5.34 -59.39
CA GLY A 521 7.67 -5.74 -58.42
C GLY A 521 9.09 -5.27 -58.78
N LYS A 522 9.27 -4.41 -59.80
CA LYS A 522 10.57 -3.82 -60.17
C LYS A 522 10.87 -2.66 -59.21
N ARG A 523 12.06 -2.65 -58.60
CA ARG A 523 12.50 -1.54 -57.75
C ARG A 523 12.73 -0.27 -58.58
N THR A 524 12.07 0.80 -58.19
CA THR A 524 12.14 2.10 -58.84
C THR A 524 12.94 3.13 -58.06
N LEU A 525 12.96 2.99 -56.73
CA LEU A 525 13.81 3.72 -55.80
C LEU A 525 14.33 2.74 -54.74
N ASP A 526 15.60 2.81 -54.43
CA ASP A 526 16.24 2.00 -53.39
C ASP A 526 17.30 2.84 -52.68
N ILE A 527 17.29 2.79 -51.33
CA ILE A 527 18.37 3.33 -50.52
C ILE A 527 19.07 2.12 -49.90
N ASP A 528 20.33 1.92 -50.31
CA ASP A 528 21.11 0.77 -49.86
C ASP A 528 21.62 0.94 -48.41
N SER A 529 22.23 -0.10 -47.85
CA SER A 529 22.76 -0.10 -46.49
C SER A 529 23.91 0.89 -46.24
N PHE A 530 24.44 1.48 -47.30
CA PHE A 530 25.49 2.52 -47.27
C PHE A 530 24.92 3.93 -47.44
N GLY A 531 23.58 4.05 -47.59
CA GLY A 531 22.91 5.34 -47.78
C GLY A 531 22.91 5.86 -49.22
N ASN A 532 23.33 5.06 -50.21
CA ASN A 532 23.29 5.47 -51.62
C ASN A 532 21.85 5.38 -52.14
N ILE A 533 21.43 6.41 -52.85
CA ILE A 533 20.11 6.47 -53.51
C ILE A 533 20.24 5.96 -54.94
N ASN A 534 19.62 4.82 -55.21
CA ASN A 534 19.56 4.23 -56.55
C ASN A 534 18.15 4.48 -57.11
N LEU A 535 18.11 5.15 -58.26
CA LEU A 535 16.88 5.46 -58.98
C LEU A 535 16.89 4.76 -60.35
N ASP A 536 15.79 4.12 -60.74
CA ASP A 536 15.65 3.58 -62.10
C ASP A 536 15.48 4.73 -63.09
N PRO A 537 16.42 4.94 -63.99
CA PRO A 537 16.39 6.06 -64.95
C PRO A 537 15.20 6.01 -65.92
N THR A 538 14.51 4.86 -66.02
CA THR A 538 13.36 4.71 -66.94
C THR A 538 12.05 5.21 -66.31
N VAL A 539 12.01 5.45 -65.02
CA VAL A 539 10.81 5.90 -64.31
C VAL A 539 10.94 7.27 -63.64
N ILE A 540 12.12 7.90 -63.73
CA ILE A 540 12.33 9.25 -63.20
C ILE A 540 11.64 10.27 -64.08
N LYS A 541 10.61 10.93 -63.55
CA LYS A 541 10.05 12.14 -64.16
C LYS A 541 10.42 13.33 -63.28
N VAL A 542 11.46 14.08 -63.71
CA VAL A 542 11.82 15.33 -63.02
C VAL A 542 10.94 16.43 -63.60
N GLY A 543 9.93 16.85 -62.84
CA GLY A 543 9.07 17.98 -63.22
C GLY A 543 9.64 19.26 -62.60
N PHE A 544 10.16 20.17 -63.39
CA PHE A 544 10.49 21.52 -62.95
C PHE A 544 9.25 22.40 -63.08
N ASN A 545 8.65 22.80 -61.96
CA ASN A 545 7.61 23.82 -61.94
C ASN A 545 8.29 25.20 -62.13
N GLY A 546 8.37 25.64 -63.34
CA GLY A 546 8.38 27.07 -63.68
C GLY A 546 9.69 27.84 -63.58
N ILE A 547 10.85 27.21 -63.68
CA ILE A 547 12.10 27.94 -63.93
C ILE A 547 12.77 27.32 -65.19
N ASN A 548 12.78 28.08 -66.28
CA ASN A 548 13.58 27.81 -67.45
C ASN A 548 15.06 28.05 -67.09
N ASP A 549 15.77 27.02 -66.67
CA ASP A 549 17.22 26.99 -66.75
C ASP A 549 17.62 25.72 -67.45
N SER A 550 18.01 25.91 -68.70
CA SER A 550 18.72 24.96 -69.51
C SER A 550 20.07 24.66 -68.90
N ILE A 551 20.34 23.40 -68.64
CA ILE A 551 21.68 22.86 -68.47
C ILE A 551 22.16 22.45 -69.89
#